data_00d7301c06fa4d7d772527e1bc944fcb
#
_entry.id   00d7301c06fa4d7d772527e1bc944fcb
#
_cell.length_a   1.000
_cell.length_b   1.000
_cell.length_c   1.000
_cell.angle_alpha   90.00
_cell.angle_beta   90.00
_cell.angle_gamma   90.00
#
_symmetry.space_group_name_H-M   'P 1'
#
loop_
_entity.id
_entity.type
_entity.pdbx_description
1 polymer ?
#
loop_
_entity_poly.entity_id
_entity_poly.type
_entity_poly.pdbx_seq_one_letter_code
_entity_poly.pdbx_strand_id
1 'polypeptide(L)' 'MTHQLFPIGSRIRVNSYGPFRGLRGTVHTVDTISADFDEPFCFYQIVLEGAYIQEPIWFEYDEVELVASASITPRIPG' A
#
# COMPACT_ATOMS: atom_id res chain seq x y z
N MET A 1 12.82 6.12 14.09
CA MET A 1 11.66 6.58 13.35
C MET A 1 10.77 5.43 13.01
N THR A 2 9.55 5.54 13.40
CA THR A 2 8.57 4.51 13.15
C THR A 2 8.02 4.65 11.76
N HIS A 3 8.13 3.58 10.96
CA HIS A 3 7.45 3.54 9.68
C HIS A 3 5.96 3.41 9.93
N GLN A 4 5.23 4.37 9.41
CA GLN A 4 3.78 4.29 9.46
C GLN A 4 3.29 3.30 8.44
N LEU A 5 2.51 2.35 8.91
CA LEU A 5 1.84 1.43 8.01
C LEU A 5 0.73 2.16 7.28
N PHE A 6 0.61 1.87 5.99
CA PHE A 6 -0.51 2.40 5.23
C PHE A 6 -1.75 1.61 5.57
N PRO A 7 -2.82 2.26 6.01
CA PRO A 7 -4.04 1.52 6.34
C PRO A 7 -4.69 0.92 5.10
N ILE A 8 -5.49 -0.11 5.31
CA ILE A 8 -6.30 -0.71 4.25
C ILE A 8 -7.18 0.38 3.64
N GLY A 9 -7.25 0.39 2.31
CA GLY A 9 -7.98 1.40 1.58
C GLY A 9 -7.14 2.58 1.13
N SER A 10 -5.88 2.65 1.58
CA SER A 10 -4.98 3.72 1.16
C SER A 10 -4.69 3.60 -0.32
N ARG A 11 -4.51 4.76 -0.97
CA ARG A 11 -4.10 4.82 -2.37
C ARG A 11 -2.60 4.91 -2.44
N ILE A 12 -2.01 4.07 -3.25
CA ILE A 12 -0.56 4.01 -3.42
C ILE A 12 -0.19 4.06 -4.90
N ARG A 13 1.10 4.26 -5.13
CA ARG A 13 1.69 4.14 -6.46
C ARG A 13 2.91 3.22 -6.34
N VAL A 14 3.04 2.33 -7.31
CA VAL A 14 4.18 1.41 -7.34
C VAL A 14 5.40 2.17 -7.83
N ASN A 15 6.46 2.14 -7.04
CA ASN A 15 7.71 2.79 -7.39
C ASN A 15 8.87 1.82 -7.60
N SER A 16 8.65 0.54 -7.40
CA SER A 16 9.67 -0.46 -7.64
C SER A 16 9.87 -0.69 -9.14
N TYR A 17 11.06 -1.13 -9.50
CA TYR A 17 11.33 -1.49 -10.90
C TYR A 17 10.55 -2.74 -11.24
N GLY A 18 9.90 -2.72 -12.40
CA GLY A 18 9.13 -3.85 -12.84
C GLY A 18 7.97 -3.43 -13.72
N PRO A 19 7.16 -4.39 -14.13
CA PRO A 19 6.07 -4.12 -15.08
C PRO A 19 4.97 -3.25 -14.50
N PHE A 20 4.90 -3.12 -13.18
CA PHE A 20 3.84 -2.36 -12.54
C PHE A 20 4.25 -0.96 -12.12
N ARG A 21 5.49 -0.58 -12.42
CA ARG A 21 5.99 0.73 -12.00
C ARG A 21 5.13 1.86 -12.53
N GLY A 22 4.76 2.77 -11.64
CA GLY A 22 3.95 3.91 -11.96
C GLY A 22 2.45 3.69 -11.87
N LEU A 23 2.03 2.45 -11.74
CA LEU A 23 0.61 2.15 -11.59
C LEU A 23 0.15 2.49 -10.18
N ARG A 24 -1.09 2.92 -10.09
CA ARG A 24 -1.72 3.22 -8.81
C ARG A 24 -2.60 2.05 -8.40
N GLY A 25 -2.83 1.98 -7.11
CA GLY A 25 -3.69 0.94 -6.58
C GLY A 25 -4.18 1.27 -5.19
N THR A 26 -4.86 0.32 -4.62
CA THR A 26 -5.46 0.46 -3.30
C THR A 26 -4.98 -0.69 -2.41
N VAL A 27 -4.61 -0.36 -1.19
CA VAL A 27 -4.20 -1.37 -0.22
C VAL A 27 -5.41 -2.20 0.17
N HIS A 28 -5.33 -3.49 -0.13
CA HIS A 28 -6.37 -4.45 0.21
C HIS A 28 -6.11 -5.12 1.55
N THR A 29 -4.85 -5.49 1.78
CA THR A 29 -4.46 -6.22 2.99
C THR A 29 -3.07 -5.79 3.38
N VAL A 30 -2.80 -5.78 4.67
CA VAL A 30 -1.47 -5.51 5.22
C VAL A 30 -1.05 -6.72 6.02
N ASP A 31 0.11 -7.26 5.70
CA ASP A 31 0.69 -8.38 6.44
C ASP A 31 1.99 -7.90 7.08
N THR A 32 1.99 -7.83 8.40
CA THR A 32 3.16 -7.41 9.14
C THR A 32 3.90 -8.63 9.65
N ILE A 33 5.17 -8.68 9.31
CA ILE A 33 6.03 -9.72 9.84
C ILE A 33 6.79 -9.12 11.01
N SER A 34 6.51 -9.65 12.18
CA SER A 34 7.22 -9.26 13.37
C SER A 34 8.56 -9.96 13.36
N ALA A 35 9.56 -9.26 12.88
CA ALA A 35 10.92 -9.75 12.98
C ALA A 35 11.57 -9.18 14.24
N ASP A 36 12.57 -9.89 14.74
CA ASP A 36 13.35 -9.44 15.89
C ASP A 36 14.25 -8.26 15.54
N PHE A 37 13.87 -7.50 14.53
CA PHE A 37 14.60 -6.34 14.11
C PHE A 37 13.87 -5.08 14.51
N ASP A 38 14.61 -4.01 14.64
CA ASP A 38 14.05 -2.74 15.05
C ASP A 38 13.08 -2.14 14.02
N GLU A 39 13.09 -2.66 12.81
CA GLU A 39 12.23 -2.14 11.76
C GLU A 39 11.13 -3.12 11.43
N PRO A 40 9.88 -2.68 11.49
CA PRO A 40 8.77 -3.52 11.08
C PRO A 40 8.85 -3.78 9.58
N PHE A 41 8.76 -5.02 9.23
CA PHE A 41 8.72 -5.45 7.85
C PHE A 41 7.27 -5.76 7.51
N CYS A 42 6.78 -5.21 6.42
CA CYS A 42 5.42 -5.51 6.05
C CYS A 42 5.28 -5.65 4.54
N PHE A 43 4.25 -6.38 4.16
CA PHE A 43 3.84 -6.53 2.77
C PHE A 43 2.44 -5.97 2.61
N TYR A 44 2.21 -5.33 1.49
CA TYR A 44 0.90 -4.84 1.14
C TYR A 44 0.34 -5.64 -0.01
N GLN A 45 -0.88 -6.10 0.14
CA GLN A 45 -1.62 -6.68 -0.97
C GLN A 45 -2.39 -5.55 -1.66
N ILE A 46 -2.06 -5.31 -2.91
CA ILE A 46 -2.51 -4.14 -3.63
C ILE A 46 -3.38 -4.56 -4.80
N VAL A 47 -4.53 -3.92 -4.93
CA VAL A 47 -5.37 -4.03 -6.12
C VAL A 47 -4.97 -2.91 -7.06
N LEU A 48 -4.31 -3.27 -8.15
CA LEU A 48 -3.79 -2.29 -9.09
C LEU A 48 -4.85 -1.86 -10.08
N GLU A 49 -4.78 -0.60 -10.47
CA GLU A 49 -5.63 -0.04 -11.51
C GLU A 49 -4.89 -0.06 -12.83
N GLY A 50 -5.58 -0.47 -13.88
CA GLY A 50 -5.00 -0.47 -15.21
C GLY A 50 -4.08 -1.62 -15.53
N ALA A 51 -3.94 -2.57 -14.64
CA ALA A 51 -3.14 -3.76 -14.89
C ALA A 51 -4.00 -4.85 -15.53
N TYR A 52 -3.34 -5.72 -16.29
CA TYR A 52 -4.02 -6.89 -16.84
C TYR A 52 -4.47 -7.84 -15.75
N ILE A 53 -3.73 -7.86 -14.65
CA ILE A 53 -4.00 -8.74 -13.54
C ILE A 53 -4.98 -8.04 -12.63
N GLN A 54 -6.14 -8.66 -12.41
CA GLN A 54 -7.15 -8.08 -11.52
C GLN A 54 -7.06 -8.62 -10.12
N GLU A 55 -6.21 -9.62 -9.91
CA GLU A 55 -6.00 -10.16 -8.59
C GLU A 55 -5.04 -9.26 -7.80
N PRO A 56 -5.24 -9.15 -6.48
CA PRO A 56 -4.32 -8.39 -5.66
C PRO A 56 -2.90 -8.96 -5.71
N ILE A 57 -1.92 -8.08 -5.72
CA ILE A 57 -0.52 -8.44 -5.82
C ILE A 57 0.20 -7.98 -4.56
N TRP A 58 1.10 -8.80 -4.06
CA TRP A 58 1.88 -8.48 -2.88
C TRP A 58 3.10 -7.64 -3.25
N PHE A 59 3.29 -6.56 -2.50
CA PHE A 59 4.47 -5.69 -2.61
C PHE A 59 5.09 -5.51 -1.24
N GLU A 60 6.41 -5.39 -1.21
CA GLU A 60 7.09 -5.00 0.01
C GLU A 60 6.81 -3.54 0.31
N TYR A 61 6.95 -3.18 1.57
CA TYR A 61 6.60 -1.84 2.06
C TYR A 61 7.34 -0.72 1.31
N ASP A 62 8.56 -0.99 0.86
CA ASP A 62 9.38 -0.01 0.17
C ASP A 62 9.19 0.00 -1.35
N GLU A 63 8.34 -0.88 -1.86
CA GLU A 63 8.05 -0.94 -3.29
C GLU A 63 6.90 -0.04 -3.70
N VAL A 64 6.21 0.52 -2.75
CA VAL A 64 5.05 1.37 -3.00
C VAL A 64 5.16 2.64 -2.17
N GLU A 65 4.56 3.70 -2.67
CA GLU A 65 4.52 4.98 -1.97
C GLU A 65 3.08 5.42 -1.78
N LEU A 66 2.83 6.11 -0.69
CA LEU A 66 1.50 6.59 -0.37
C LEU A 66 1.13 7.77 -1.26
N VAL A 67 -0.01 7.69 -1.91
CA VAL A 67 -0.57 8.80 -2.67
C VAL A 67 -1.63 9.51 -1.84
N ALA A 68 -2.51 8.74 -1.21
CA ALA A 68 -3.55 9.30 -0.35
C ALA A 68 -3.92 8.28 0.71
N SER A 69 -3.94 8.72 1.94
CA SER A 69 -4.34 7.89 3.06
C SER A 69 -5.82 7.52 2.93
N ALA A 70 -6.16 6.33 3.40
CA ALA A 70 -7.56 6.01 3.61
C ALA A 70 -8.04 6.81 4.77
N SER A 71 -8.28 8.06 4.55
CA SER A 71 -8.81 8.87 5.63
C SER A 71 -10.29 8.65 5.67
N ILE A 72 -10.74 8.19 6.82
CA ILE A 72 -12.11 8.40 7.16
C ILE A 72 -12.22 9.89 7.45
N THR A 73 -12.31 10.66 6.41
CA THR A 73 -12.61 12.05 6.64
C THR A 73 -14.02 12.10 7.17
N PRO A 74 -14.21 12.53 8.39
CA PRO A 74 -15.57 12.72 8.84
C PRO A 74 -16.18 13.73 7.90
N ARG A 75 -17.18 13.29 7.19
CA ARG A 75 -17.90 14.21 6.37
C ARG A 75 -18.51 15.21 7.26
N ILE A 76 -18.05 16.40 7.11
CA ILE A 76 -18.73 17.52 7.73
C ILE A 76 -19.92 17.79 6.86
N PRO A 77 -21.12 17.54 7.36
CA PRO A 77 -22.32 17.84 6.60
C PRO A 77 -22.45 19.35 6.46
N GLY A 78 -22.66 19.75 5.31
CA GLY A 78 -22.94 21.16 5.02
C GLY A 78 -21.80 21.90 4.53
#